data_141cb393e03a3675c2df3de0056681e3
#
_entry.id   141cb393e03a3675c2df3de0056681e3
#
_cell.length_a   1.000
_cell.length_b   1.000
_cell.length_c   1.000
_cell.angle_alpha   90.00
_cell.angle_beta   90.00
_cell.angle_gamma   90.00
#
_symmetry.space_group_name_H-M   'P 1'
#
loop_
_entity.id
_entity.type
_entity.pdbx_description
1 polymer ?
#
loop_
_entity_poly.entity_id
_entity_poly.type
_entity_poly.pdbx_seq_one_letter_code
_entity_poly.pdbx_strand_id
1 'polypeptide(L)'
;MATKYDSSVNVLGSIPDYSSMIDFICEYCGRASEGQGSFSFRTHKTFSRFLAAIKTAILQFASGAHRELFLEALSSREFSFQEKLMVLYWQIVYANPLFHRISEEVFMKAVYQGRTTLSAIDVLALLHHIKETEPGEFTWSEATLKICASKYLTILKKLNLADGGSPHQGPAARAAPVCRQDRPAPCQRLRPEAGRRCGQEHRPTTESRLAEL
;
A
#
# COMPACT_ATOMS: atom_id res chain seq x y z
N MET A 1 -12.61 -13.97 28.48
CA MET A 1 -11.33 -13.69 27.79
C MET A 1 -11.65 -13.09 26.44
N ALA A 2 -11.01 -11.98 26.05
CA ALA A 2 -11.19 -11.42 24.71
C ALA A 2 -10.52 -12.37 23.70
N THR A 3 -11.23 -12.74 22.63
CA THR A 3 -10.68 -13.56 21.56
C THR A 3 -9.57 -12.79 20.84
N LYS A 4 -8.47 -13.46 20.54
CA LYS A 4 -7.30 -12.90 19.83
C LYS A 4 -7.68 -12.35 18.45
N TYR A 5 -8.65 -12.97 17.80
CA TYR A 5 -9.09 -12.62 16.45
C TYR A 5 -10.51 -12.04 16.46
N ASP A 6 -10.68 -10.91 15.76
CA ASP A 6 -11.95 -10.25 15.61
C ASP A 6 -12.47 -10.26 14.15
N SER A 7 -13.73 -9.93 13.94
CA SER A 7 -14.36 -9.91 12.62
C SER A 7 -14.26 -8.56 11.91
N SER A 8 -13.40 -7.65 12.34
CA SER A 8 -13.25 -6.31 11.74
C SER A 8 -12.84 -6.36 10.26
N VAL A 9 -12.08 -7.39 9.85
CA VAL A 9 -11.74 -7.67 8.44
C VAL A 9 -13.01 -7.71 7.56
N ASN A 10 -14.12 -8.29 8.06
CA ASN A 10 -15.36 -8.37 7.31
C ASN A 10 -15.98 -6.98 7.07
N VAL A 11 -15.85 -6.09 8.04
CA VAL A 11 -16.35 -4.71 7.94
C VAL A 11 -15.45 -3.91 7.01
N LEU A 12 -14.12 -3.97 7.18
CA LEU A 12 -13.15 -3.27 6.32
C LEU A 12 -13.32 -3.67 4.84
N GLY A 13 -13.45 -4.96 4.55
CA GLY A 13 -13.71 -5.44 3.20
C GLY A 13 -15.05 -4.99 2.60
N SER A 14 -15.98 -4.54 3.43
CA SER A 14 -17.30 -4.04 3.00
C SER A 14 -17.32 -2.54 2.74
N ILE A 15 -16.29 -1.79 3.13
CA ILE A 15 -16.19 -0.35 2.87
C ILE A 15 -16.08 -0.12 1.36
N PRO A 16 -16.94 0.69 0.74
CA PRO A 16 -16.99 0.83 -0.71
C PRO A 16 -15.74 1.50 -1.28
N ASP A 17 -15.29 2.56 -0.64
CA ASP A 17 -14.20 3.41 -1.12
C ASP A 17 -13.18 3.70 -0.01
N TYR A 18 -11.90 3.45 -0.34
CA TYR A 18 -10.80 3.67 0.60
C TYR A 18 -10.28 5.11 0.58
N SER A 19 -10.57 5.89 -0.46
CA SER A 19 -10.28 7.32 -0.46
C SER A 19 -11.10 8.01 0.62
N SER A 20 -12.42 7.83 0.59
CA SER A 20 -13.31 8.38 1.62
C SER A 20 -12.99 7.85 3.03
N MET A 21 -12.49 6.61 3.14
CA MET A 21 -12.05 6.07 4.44
C MET A 21 -10.81 6.79 4.97
N ILE A 22 -9.84 7.11 4.12
CA ILE A 22 -8.65 7.88 4.50
C ILE A 22 -9.07 9.27 4.96
N ASP A 23 -9.93 9.96 4.21
CA ASP A 23 -10.46 11.27 4.57
C ASP A 23 -11.16 11.24 5.93
N PHE A 24 -12.03 10.24 6.14
CA PHE A 24 -12.71 10.04 7.43
C PHE A 24 -11.71 9.81 8.58
N ILE A 25 -10.66 9.01 8.38
CA ILE A 25 -9.63 8.78 9.41
C ILE A 25 -8.91 10.09 9.76
N CYS A 26 -8.53 10.88 8.75
CA CYS A 26 -7.88 12.17 8.96
C CYS A 26 -8.79 13.13 9.75
N GLU A 27 -10.02 13.31 9.34
CA GLU A 27 -11.01 14.16 10.02
C GLU A 27 -11.30 13.70 11.45
N TYR A 28 -11.52 12.39 11.63
CA TYR A 28 -11.78 11.80 12.95
C TYR A 28 -10.60 12.01 13.92
N CYS A 29 -9.38 12.03 13.42
CA CYS A 29 -8.17 12.26 14.20
C CYS A 29 -7.77 13.73 14.31
N GLY A 30 -8.57 14.67 13.79
CA GLY A 30 -8.35 16.12 13.88
C GLY A 30 -7.32 16.64 12.88
N ARG A 31 -7.08 15.94 11.77
CA ARG A 31 -6.26 16.42 10.65
C ARG A 31 -7.15 16.93 9.52
N ALA A 32 -6.69 17.96 8.81
CA ALA A 32 -7.37 18.42 7.60
C ALA A 32 -7.31 17.33 6.53
N SER A 33 -8.47 17.01 5.93
CA SER A 33 -8.57 16.14 4.77
C SER A 33 -8.72 16.99 3.51
N GLU A 34 -8.11 16.57 2.41
CA GLU A 34 -8.27 17.22 1.11
C GLU A 34 -9.52 16.71 0.37
N GLY A 35 -10.02 15.56 0.78
CA GLY A 35 -11.16 14.93 0.18
C GLY A 35 -12.47 15.56 0.65
N GLN A 36 -13.40 15.76 -0.28
CA GLN A 36 -14.79 16.09 0.03
C GLN A 36 -15.62 14.83 0.33
N GLY A 37 -14.95 13.72 0.63
CA GLY A 37 -15.56 12.41 0.82
C GLY A 37 -16.21 12.25 2.18
N SER A 38 -17.42 12.76 2.36
CA SER A 38 -18.19 12.41 3.54
C SER A 38 -18.81 11.03 3.35
N PHE A 39 -18.51 10.08 4.23
CA PHE A 39 -19.26 8.83 4.30
C PHE A 39 -20.72 9.10 4.69
N SER A 40 -21.61 8.85 3.75
CA SER A 40 -23.04 8.83 4.04
C SER A 40 -23.44 7.42 4.50
N PHE A 41 -23.75 7.26 5.76
CA PHE A 41 -24.25 6.00 6.32
C PHE A 41 -25.78 6.00 6.37
N ARG A 42 -26.37 4.94 5.82
CA ARG A 42 -27.84 4.79 5.81
C ARG A 42 -28.44 4.70 7.23
N THR A 43 -27.69 4.17 8.20
CA THR A 43 -28.18 4.01 9.58
C THR A 43 -27.05 4.25 10.59
N HIS A 44 -27.41 4.75 11.77
CA HIS A 44 -26.49 4.91 12.90
C HIS A 44 -25.79 3.60 13.31
N LYS A 45 -26.51 2.48 13.23
CA LYS A 45 -25.96 1.15 13.53
C LYS A 45 -24.81 0.78 12.57
N THR A 46 -24.96 1.09 11.29
CA THR A 46 -23.90 0.86 10.28
C THR A 46 -22.68 1.73 10.56
N PHE A 47 -22.89 3.01 10.88
CA PHE A 47 -21.82 3.92 11.28
C PHE A 47 -21.08 3.44 12.52
N SER A 48 -21.80 3.04 13.58
CA SER A 48 -21.17 2.54 14.81
C SER A 48 -20.32 1.29 14.57
N ARG A 49 -20.78 0.35 13.74
CA ARG A 49 -20.00 -0.83 13.36
C ARG A 49 -18.76 -0.48 12.55
N PHE A 50 -18.88 0.43 11.62
CA PHE A 50 -17.76 0.94 10.82
C PHE A 50 -16.72 1.62 11.72
N LEU A 51 -17.14 2.53 12.58
CA LEU A 51 -16.26 3.23 13.51
C LEU A 51 -15.54 2.27 14.46
N ALA A 52 -16.27 1.28 15.00
CA ALA A 52 -15.68 0.25 15.84
C ALA A 52 -14.59 -0.56 15.08
N ALA A 53 -14.87 -0.97 13.83
CA ALA A 53 -13.91 -1.70 13.01
C ALA A 53 -12.67 -0.86 12.68
N ILE A 54 -12.81 0.43 12.37
CA ILE A 54 -11.67 1.32 12.16
C ILE A 54 -10.84 1.46 13.44
N LYS A 55 -11.49 1.64 14.59
CA LYS A 55 -10.79 1.77 15.87
C LYS A 55 -10.00 0.51 16.22
N THR A 56 -10.56 -0.67 16.00
CA THR A 56 -9.90 -1.94 16.34
C THR A 56 -8.86 -2.39 15.32
N ALA A 57 -9.09 -2.13 14.03
CA ALA A 57 -8.25 -2.66 12.97
C ALA A 57 -7.29 -1.66 12.34
N ILE A 58 -7.38 -0.35 12.67
CA ILE A 58 -6.52 0.68 12.07
C ILE A 58 -5.96 1.61 13.15
N LEU A 59 -6.80 2.12 14.07
CA LEU A 59 -6.39 3.16 15.02
C LEU A 59 -5.72 2.58 16.29
N GLN A 60 -4.98 1.49 16.15
CA GLN A 60 -4.13 0.92 17.20
C GLN A 60 -2.68 1.31 16.90
N PHE A 61 -2.03 2.01 17.82
CA PHE A 61 -0.68 2.54 17.64
C PHE A 61 0.23 2.10 18.78
N ALA A 62 1.52 1.84 18.49
CA ALA A 62 2.51 1.52 19.50
C ALA A 62 2.87 2.74 20.36
N SER A 63 2.80 3.94 19.79
CA SER A 63 3.20 5.19 20.45
C SER A 63 2.49 6.39 19.82
N GLY A 64 2.56 7.55 20.51
CA GLY A 64 2.10 8.82 19.95
C GLY A 64 2.85 9.19 18.67
N ALA A 65 4.17 8.94 18.62
CA ALA A 65 4.97 9.18 17.42
C ALA A 65 4.51 8.33 16.22
N HIS A 66 4.21 7.05 16.44
CA HIS A 66 3.65 6.18 15.39
C HIS A 66 2.32 6.76 14.86
N ARG A 67 1.42 7.18 15.77
CA ARG A 67 0.16 7.81 15.40
C ARG A 67 0.36 9.07 14.55
N GLU A 68 1.23 9.97 14.97
CA GLU A 68 1.49 11.22 14.24
C GLU A 68 2.08 10.93 12.85
N LEU A 69 3.05 10.02 12.73
CA LEU A 69 3.65 9.64 11.46
C LEU A 69 2.63 9.04 10.49
N PHE A 70 1.75 8.16 10.97
CA PHE A 70 0.67 7.59 10.18
C PHE A 70 -0.29 8.67 9.66
N LEU A 71 -0.75 9.57 10.54
CA LEU A 71 -1.68 10.63 10.17
C LEU A 71 -1.04 11.66 9.24
N GLU A 72 0.24 11.99 9.45
CA GLU A 72 0.99 12.86 8.56
C GLU A 72 1.10 12.28 7.15
N ALA A 73 1.46 10.99 7.05
CA ALA A 73 1.53 10.31 5.75
C ALA A 73 0.17 10.30 5.02
N LEU A 74 -0.94 10.05 5.73
CA LEU A 74 -2.27 10.05 5.11
C LEU A 74 -2.75 11.45 4.70
N SER A 75 -2.42 12.50 5.46
CA SER A 75 -2.83 13.88 5.19
C SER A 75 -1.88 14.64 4.27
N SER A 76 -0.68 14.13 4.01
CA SER A 76 0.32 14.77 3.17
C SER A 76 -0.10 14.85 1.71
N ARG A 77 0.20 15.97 1.06
CA ARG A 77 0.05 16.17 -0.40
C ARG A 77 1.20 15.56 -1.20
N GLU A 78 2.31 15.30 -0.56
CA GLU A 78 3.49 14.73 -1.21
C GLU A 78 3.30 13.23 -1.54
N PHE A 79 2.48 12.52 -0.75
CA PHE A 79 2.18 11.12 -0.99
C PHE A 79 1.07 10.96 -2.01
N SER A 80 1.35 10.18 -3.04
CA SER A 80 0.33 9.72 -3.98
C SER A 80 -0.72 8.86 -3.28
N PHE A 81 -1.90 8.74 -3.89
CA PHE A 81 -2.95 7.88 -3.33
C PHE A 81 -2.50 6.43 -3.15
N GLN A 82 -1.66 5.91 -4.07
CA GLN A 82 -1.11 4.55 -3.96
C GLN A 82 -0.19 4.39 -2.76
N GLU A 83 0.62 5.38 -2.44
CA GLU A 83 1.49 5.36 -1.25
C GLU A 83 0.66 5.43 0.03
N LYS A 84 -0.39 6.24 0.06
CA LYS A 84 -1.35 6.27 1.18
C LYS A 84 -2.03 4.91 1.39
N LEU A 85 -2.40 4.21 0.32
CA LEU A 85 -2.93 2.84 0.41
C LEU A 85 -1.90 1.85 0.96
N MET A 86 -0.63 2.01 0.63
CA MET A 86 0.45 1.17 1.17
C MET A 86 0.67 1.43 2.66
N VAL A 87 0.67 2.69 3.08
CA VAL A 87 0.71 3.07 4.51
C VAL A 87 -0.47 2.46 5.26
N LEU A 88 -1.66 2.54 4.68
CA LEU A 88 -2.87 1.94 5.25
C LEU A 88 -2.77 0.40 5.36
N TYR A 89 -2.22 -0.26 4.34
CA TYR A 89 -1.98 -1.72 4.39
C TYR A 89 -1.10 -2.09 5.58
N TRP A 90 0.05 -1.45 5.72
CA TRP A 90 0.96 -1.74 6.83
C TRP A 90 0.34 -1.45 8.19
N GLN A 91 -0.48 -0.41 8.29
CA GLN A 91 -1.20 -0.10 9.52
C GLN A 91 -2.25 -1.17 9.85
N ILE A 92 -2.98 -1.69 8.87
CA ILE A 92 -3.93 -2.80 9.09
C ILE A 92 -3.19 -4.07 9.51
N VAL A 93 -2.07 -4.39 8.85
CA VAL A 93 -1.22 -5.53 9.22
C VAL A 93 -0.72 -5.39 10.67
N TYR A 94 -0.31 -4.19 11.06
CA TYR A 94 0.14 -3.93 12.43
C TYR A 94 -0.98 -4.05 13.46
N ALA A 95 -2.14 -3.46 13.18
CA ALA A 95 -3.22 -3.31 14.15
C ALA A 95 -4.13 -4.54 14.28
N ASN A 96 -4.23 -5.38 13.24
CA ASN A 96 -5.14 -6.51 13.21
C ASN A 96 -4.39 -7.86 13.14
N PRO A 97 -4.36 -8.65 14.25
CA PRO A 97 -3.64 -9.91 14.29
C PRO A 97 -4.08 -10.95 13.25
N LEU A 98 -5.39 -11.00 12.93
CA LEU A 98 -5.87 -11.93 11.92
C LEU A 98 -5.43 -11.51 10.51
N PHE A 99 -5.56 -10.23 10.19
CA PHE A 99 -5.11 -9.69 8.92
C PHE A 99 -3.60 -9.88 8.74
N HIS A 100 -2.82 -9.64 9.80
CA HIS A 100 -1.38 -9.90 9.84
C HIS A 100 -1.09 -11.35 9.45
N ARG A 101 -1.68 -12.31 10.17
CA ARG A 101 -1.42 -13.74 9.96
C ARG A 101 -1.78 -14.20 8.56
N ILE A 102 -2.92 -13.76 8.03
CA ILE A 102 -3.31 -14.09 6.65
C ILE A 102 -2.33 -13.45 5.66
N SER A 103 -1.91 -12.21 5.89
CA SER A 103 -0.96 -11.52 5.02
C SER A 103 0.40 -12.21 5.00
N GLU A 104 0.91 -12.64 6.15
CA GLU A 104 2.19 -13.33 6.27
C GLU A 104 2.14 -14.74 5.65
N GLU A 105 1.14 -15.54 6.00
CA GLU A 105 1.12 -16.95 5.65
C GLU A 105 0.52 -17.25 4.27
N VAL A 106 -0.29 -16.36 3.71
CA VAL A 106 -0.89 -16.56 2.40
C VAL A 106 -0.38 -15.55 1.38
N PHE A 107 -0.56 -14.25 1.65
CA PHE A 107 -0.24 -13.22 0.66
C PHE A 107 1.27 -13.12 0.40
N MET A 108 2.07 -12.94 1.44
CA MET A 108 3.53 -12.79 1.28
C MET A 108 4.18 -14.06 0.74
N LYS A 109 3.73 -15.25 1.19
CA LYS A 109 4.22 -16.52 0.62
C LYS A 109 3.90 -16.65 -0.86
N ALA A 110 2.71 -16.23 -1.30
CA ALA A 110 2.34 -16.24 -2.72
C ALA A 110 3.22 -15.27 -3.52
N VAL A 111 3.46 -14.07 -3.01
CA VAL A 111 4.35 -13.07 -3.64
C VAL A 111 5.77 -13.60 -3.77
N TYR A 112 6.34 -14.18 -2.72
CA TYR A 112 7.69 -14.77 -2.76
C TYR A 112 7.81 -15.97 -3.71
N GLN A 113 6.71 -16.71 -3.92
CA GLN A 113 6.64 -17.80 -4.89
C GLN A 113 6.39 -17.31 -6.34
N GLY A 114 6.28 -16.01 -6.56
CA GLY A 114 5.96 -15.43 -7.87
C GLY A 114 4.52 -15.70 -8.33
N ARG A 115 3.61 -16.09 -7.42
CA ARG A 115 2.20 -16.28 -7.74
C ARG A 115 1.52 -14.92 -7.86
N THR A 116 0.91 -14.67 -9.00
CA THR A 116 0.18 -13.42 -9.28
C THR A 116 -1.28 -13.45 -8.83
N THR A 117 -1.81 -14.64 -8.54
CA THR A 117 -3.21 -14.83 -8.17
C THR A 117 -3.34 -15.47 -6.80
N LEU A 118 -4.20 -14.89 -5.97
CA LEU A 118 -4.63 -15.42 -4.69
C LEU A 118 -6.09 -15.84 -4.78
N SER A 119 -6.41 -17.02 -4.25
CA SER A 119 -7.79 -17.50 -4.19
C SER A 119 -8.36 -17.42 -2.77
N ALA A 120 -9.71 -17.33 -2.68
CA ALA A 120 -10.38 -17.40 -1.40
C ALA A 120 -10.16 -18.78 -0.73
N ILE A 121 -9.86 -19.82 -1.50
CA ILE A 121 -9.58 -21.14 -1.01
C ILE A 121 -8.26 -21.19 -0.23
N ASP A 122 -7.21 -20.49 -0.72
CA ASP A 122 -5.93 -20.41 -0.01
C ASP A 122 -6.10 -19.77 1.38
N VAL A 123 -6.86 -18.68 1.45
CA VAL A 123 -7.17 -17.99 2.72
C VAL A 123 -8.05 -18.87 3.61
N LEU A 124 -9.06 -19.53 3.03
CA LEU A 124 -9.97 -20.38 3.79
C LEU A 124 -9.24 -21.60 4.40
N ALA A 125 -8.31 -22.19 3.67
CA ALA A 125 -7.48 -23.28 4.17
C ALA A 125 -6.67 -22.86 5.42
N LEU A 126 -6.08 -21.66 5.40
CA LEU A 126 -5.40 -21.12 6.58
C LEU A 126 -6.38 -20.89 7.74
N LEU A 127 -7.57 -20.32 7.49
CA LEU A 127 -8.56 -20.08 8.53
C LEU A 127 -9.05 -21.39 9.18
N HIS A 128 -9.20 -22.47 8.41
CA HIS A 128 -9.50 -23.80 8.95
C HIS A 128 -8.35 -24.32 9.81
N HIS A 129 -7.12 -24.18 9.34
CA HIS A 129 -5.94 -24.59 10.10
C HIS A 129 -5.85 -23.86 11.45
N ILE A 130 -6.10 -22.54 11.46
CA ILE A 130 -6.13 -21.76 12.72
C ILE A 130 -7.24 -22.26 13.64
N LYS A 131 -8.43 -22.56 13.11
CA LYS A 131 -9.57 -23.05 13.87
C LYS A 131 -9.28 -24.42 14.53
N GLU A 132 -8.53 -25.28 13.84
CA GLU A 132 -8.12 -26.59 14.36
C GLU A 132 -7.00 -26.50 15.40
N THR A 133 -6.04 -25.61 15.18
CA THR A 133 -4.87 -25.46 16.06
C THR A 133 -5.12 -24.55 17.25
N GLU A 134 -6.03 -23.59 17.14
CA GLU A 134 -6.36 -22.62 18.19
C GLU A 134 -7.88 -22.58 18.48
N PRO A 135 -8.51 -23.68 18.91
CA PRO A 135 -9.97 -23.75 19.02
C PRO A 135 -10.57 -22.79 20.06
N GLY A 136 -9.78 -22.37 21.06
CA GLY A 136 -10.21 -21.37 22.06
C GLY A 136 -10.26 -19.93 21.56
N GLU A 137 -9.49 -19.63 20.52
CA GLU A 137 -9.33 -18.29 19.97
C GLU A 137 -10.23 -18.03 18.74
N PHE A 138 -10.76 -19.08 18.13
CA PHE A 138 -11.41 -19.00 16.83
C PHE A 138 -12.73 -19.79 16.79
N THR A 139 -13.82 -19.18 17.24
CA THR A 139 -15.14 -19.81 17.37
C THR A 139 -16.09 -19.57 16.18
N TRP A 140 -15.57 -19.12 15.05
CA TRP A 140 -16.40 -18.71 13.92
C TRP A 140 -17.04 -19.87 13.17
N SER A 141 -18.28 -19.62 12.68
CA SER A 141 -18.98 -20.56 11.80
C SER A 141 -18.31 -20.61 10.41
N GLU A 142 -18.55 -21.72 9.69
CA GLU A 142 -18.08 -21.89 8.32
C GLU A 142 -18.50 -20.74 7.38
N ALA A 143 -19.71 -20.23 7.55
CA ALA A 143 -20.19 -19.09 6.79
C ALA A 143 -19.35 -17.83 7.07
N THR A 144 -18.97 -17.61 8.34
CA THR A 144 -18.13 -16.48 8.73
C THR A 144 -16.72 -16.59 8.16
N LEU A 145 -16.13 -17.80 8.15
CA LEU A 145 -14.81 -18.04 7.57
C LEU A 145 -14.79 -17.76 6.07
N LYS A 146 -15.79 -18.23 5.33
CA LYS A 146 -15.94 -17.96 3.89
C LYS A 146 -16.08 -16.46 3.60
N ILE A 147 -16.88 -15.76 4.41
CA ILE A 147 -17.03 -14.30 4.30
C ILE A 147 -15.69 -13.62 4.56
N CYS A 148 -14.97 -14.00 5.62
CA CYS A 148 -13.68 -13.43 5.97
C CYS A 148 -12.65 -13.61 4.84
N ALA A 149 -12.53 -14.82 4.28
CA ALA A 149 -11.65 -15.10 3.15
C ALA A 149 -11.95 -14.21 1.94
N SER A 150 -13.22 -14.09 1.56
CA SER A 150 -13.66 -13.23 0.46
C SER A 150 -13.40 -11.74 0.75
N LYS A 151 -13.63 -11.28 1.97
CA LYS A 151 -13.42 -9.88 2.37
C LYS A 151 -11.95 -9.52 2.45
N TYR A 152 -11.08 -10.43 2.91
CA TYR A 152 -9.64 -10.24 2.86
C TYR A 152 -9.15 -9.95 1.43
N LEU A 153 -9.53 -10.78 0.45
CA LEU A 153 -9.20 -10.53 -0.95
C LEU A 153 -9.76 -9.21 -1.48
N THR A 154 -10.97 -8.85 -1.03
CA THR A 154 -11.56 -7.56 -1.39
C THR A 154 -10.73 -6.39 -0.85
N ILE A 155 -10.18 -6.51 0.36
CA ILE A 155 -9.28 -5.50 0.93
C ILE A 155 -8.01 -5.38 0.08
N LEU A 156 -7.36 -6.50 -0.25
CA LEU A 156 -6.14 -6.48 -1.08
C LEU A 156 -6.39 -5.83 -2.46
N LYS A 157 -7.54 -6.11 -3.08
CA LYS A 157 -7.94 -5.47 -4.35
C LYS A 157 -8.08 -3.95 -4.21
N LYS A 158 -8.74 -3.49 -3.15
CA LYS A 158 -8.93 -2.05 -2.88
C LYS A 158 -7.63 -1.34 -2.53
N LEU A 159 -6.67 -2.07 -1.97
CA LEU A 159 -5.32 -1.59 -1.72
C LEU A 159 -4.41 -1.67 -2.96
N ASN A 160 -4.93 -2.13 -4.11
CA ASN A 160 -4.17 -2.36 -5.35
C ASN A 160 -2.97 -3.32 -5.18
N LEU A 161 -3.09 -4.29 -4.27
CA LEU A 161 -2.06 -5.29 -3.97
C LEU A 161 -2.32 -6.64 -4.64
N ALA A 162 -3.56 -6.91 -5.07
CA ALA A 162 -3.93 -8.13 -5.75
C ALA A 162 -4.88 -7.83 -6.90
N ASP A 163 -4.65 -8.48 -8.05
CA ASP A 163 -5.55 -8.40 -9.19
C ASP A 163 -6.82 -9.23 -8.91
N GLY A 164 -7.96 -8.67 -9.25
CA GLY A 164 -9.19 -9.43 -9.22
C GLY A 164 -9.20 -10.45 -10.34
N GLY A 165 -9.18 -11.74 -10.03
CA GLY A 165 -9.13 -12.86 -10.95
C GLY A 165 -10.03 -12.78 -12.20
N SER A 166 -9.70 -11.86 -13.10
CA SER A 166 -10.05 -11.84 -14.50
C SER A 166 -8.79 -12.20 -15.27
N PRO A 167 -8.81 -13.12 -16.24
CA PRO A 167 -7.62 -13.58 -16.96
C PRO A 167 -7.13 -12.58 -18.01
N HIS A 168 -7.36 -11.30 -17.85
CA HIS A 168 -6.89 -10.28 -18.78
C HIS A 168 -6.12 -9.17 -18.07
N GLN A 169 -4.81 -9.17 -18.35
CA GLN A 169 -3.86 -8.08 -18.19
C GLN A 169 -3.70 -7.53 -16.76
N GLY A 170 -2.91 -8.24 -15.94
CA GLY A 170 -2.30 -7.64 -14.77
C GLY A 170 -1.22 -6.63 -15.18
N PRO A 171 -1.15 -5.43 -14.58
CA PRO A 171 0.08 -4.68 -14.61
C PRO A 171 1.12 -5.54 -13.88
N ALA A 172 2.17 -5.91 -14.60
CA ALA A 172 3.32 -6.56 -14.00
C ALA A 172 3.66 -5.86 -12.69
N ALA A 173 3.79 -6.64 -11.61
CA ALA A 173 4.27 -6.15 -10.33
C ALA A 173 5.45 -5.23 -10.63
N ARG A 174 5.28 -3.93 -10.45
CA ARG A 174 6.40 -2.99 -10.51
C ARG A 174 7.22 -3.30 -9.26
N ALA A 175 8.12 -4.26 -9.42
CA ALA A 175 9.22 -4.42 -8.52
C ALA A 175 9.83 -3.03 -8.35
N ALA A 176 10.01 -2.60 -7.11
CA ALA A 176 10.78 -1.42 -6.78
C ALA A 176 12.04 -1.43 -7.64
N PRO A 177 12.48 -0.27 -8.17
CA PRO A 177 13.69 -0.24 -8.97
C PRO A 177 14.85 -0.75 -8.11
N VAL A 178 15.25 -1.99 -8.37
CA VAL A 178 16.54 -2.48 -7.91
C VAL A 178 17.55 -1.54 -8.57
N CYS A 179 18.26 -0.76 -7.76
CA CYS A 179 19.43 -0.02 -8.21
C CYS A 179 20.31 -0.97 -9.01
N ARG A 180 20.26 -0.88 -10.32
CA ARG A 180 21.25 -1.50 -11.19
C ARG A 180 22.54 -0.78 -10.90
N GLN A 181 23.40 -1.42 -10.17
CA GLN A 181 24.80 -1.06 -10.11
C GLN A 181 25.34 -1.04 -11.54
N ASP A 182 25.92 0.10 -11.88
CA ASP A 182 26.54 0.39 -13.14
C ASP A 182 27.43 -0.75 -13.63
N ARG A 183 27.06 -1.34 -14.76
CA ARG A 183 28.03 -2.11 -15.56
C ARG A 183 28.92 -1.09 -16.27
N PRO A 184 30.26 -1.17 -16.17
CA PRO A 184 31.13 -0.34 -16.98
C PRO A 184 30.88 -0.63 -18.45
N ALA A 185 30.71 0.42 -19.23
CA ALA A 185 30.57 0.36 -20.68
C ALA A 185 31.84 -0.30 -21.31
N PRO A 186 31.68 -1.13 -22.34
CA PRO A 186 32.83 -1.68 -23.04
C PRO A 186 33.58 -0.56 -23.76
N CYS A 187 34.91 -0.47 -23.52
CA CYS A 187 35.82 0.42 -24.21
C CYS A 187 35.69 0.26 -25.72
N GLN A 188 35.11 1.27 -26.37
CA GLN A 188 35.23 1.41 -27.83
C GLN A 188 36.66 1.83 -28.14
N ARG A 189 37.40 0.97 -28.84
CA ARG A 189 38.70 1.24 -29.42
C ARG A 189 38.57 2.41 -30.40
N LEU A 190 39.24 3.51 -30.08
CA LEU A 190 39.48 4.61 -30.99
C LEU A 190 40.31 4.09 -32.18
N ARG A 191 39.78 4.13 -33.37
CA ARG A 191 40.54 4.04 -34.63
C ARG A 191 41.21 5.39 -34.87
N PRO A 192 42.47 5.43 -35.25
CA PRO A 192 43.14 6.66 -35.71
C PRO A 192 42.75 6.91 -37.18
N GLU A 193 42.10 8.01 -37.45
CA GLU A 193 42.00 8.55 -38.81
C GLU A 193 42.87 9.79 -38.94
N ALA A 194 43.72 9.70 -39.96
CA ALA A 194 44.73 10.65 -40.37
C ALA A 194 44.15 11.92 -41.02
N GLY A 195 44.75 13.04 -40.65
CA GLY A 195 45.09 14.10 -41.55
C GLY A 195 43.98 14.91 -42.24
N ARG A 196 43.89 16.18 -41.89
CA ARG A 196 44.02 17.30 -42.86
C ARG A 196 44.21 18.62 -42.14
N ARG A 197 45.22 19.34 -42.64
CA ARG A 197 45.67 20.67 -42.26
C ARG A 197 44.73 21.75 -42.81
N CYS A 198 45.05 22.96 -42.41
CA CYS A 198 44.64 24.31 -42.83
C CYS A 198 43.48 24.89 -42.00
N GLY A 199 43.56 26.07 -41.46
CA GLY A 199 44.47 27.18 -41.56
C GLY A 199 43.77 28.43 -41.11
N GLN A 200 44.50 29.37 -40.54
CA GLN A 200 44.20 30.80 -40.40
C GLN A 200 43.19 31.20 -39.32
N GLU A 201 43.70 31.74 -38.22
CA GLU A 201 43.94 33.15 -37.92
C GLU A 201 42.67 34.01 -37.92
N HIS A 202 42.30 34.52 -36.78
CA HIS A 202 42.32 35.95 -36.48
C HIS A 202 41.89 36.26 -35.00
N ARG A 203 42.79 36.95 -34.34
CA ARG A 203 42.57 37.78 -33.13
C ARG A 203 42.14 39.18 -33.63
N PRO A 204 41.93 40.16 -32.74
CA PRO A 204 41.26 40.27 -31.42
C PRO A 204 40.29 41.47 -31.42
N THR A 205 39.81 41.83 -30.28
CA THR A 205 39.70 43.16 -29.65
C THR A 205 38.45 43.32 -28.78
N THR A 206 38.70 43.53 -27.56
CA THR A 206 38.64 44.73 -26.71
C THR A 206 37.27 45.16 -26.18
N GLU A 207 37.30 45.25 -24.85
CA GLU A 207 36.81 46.35 -24.03
C GLU A 207 35.31 46.65 -24.00
N SER A 208 34.73 46.75 -22.89
CA SER A 208 34.81 47.65 -21.78
C SER A 208 33.46 47.95 -21.14
N ARG A 209 33.50 48.12 -19.88
CA ARG A 209 32.74 49.04 -19.01
C ARG A 209 31.33 48.66 -18.59
N LEU A 210 31.24 48.43 -17.29
CA LEU A 210 30.95 49.37 -16.19
C LEU A 210 29.53 49.90 -16.12
N ALA A 211 29.02 49.70 -14.96
CA ALA A 211 28.30 50.60 -14.07
C ALA A 211 26.80 50.33 -13.91
N GLU A 212 26.49 50.03 -12.70
CA GLU A 212 25.62 50.77 -11.79
C GLU A 212 24.16 50.99 -12.22
N LEU A 213 23.30 50.33 -11.55
CA LEU A 213 22.39 50.85 -10.52
C LEU A 213 21.65 49.74 -9.83
#